data_c645e90053d8906b3333ae43ae3c6d32
#
_entry.id   c645e90053d8906b3333ae43ae3c6d32
#
_cell.length_a   1.000
_cell.length_b   1.000
_cell.length_c   1.000
_cell.angle_alpha   90.00
_cell.angle_beta   90.00
_cell.angle_gamma   90.00
#
_symmetry.space_group_name_H-M   'P 1'
#
loop_
_entity.id
_entity.type
_entity.pdbx_description
1 polymer ?
#
loop_
_entity_poly.entity_id
_entity_poly.type
_entity_poly.pdbx_seq_one_letter_code
_entity_poly.pdbx_strand_id
1 'polypeptide(L)'
;LLAGGWFFYQGRQLYRSAASSYPVASMYDTIRARGSYTSYDALPQTYINAVICTEDEHFMTHKGIDPGAIARALLADLRTHSLAEGGSTLTQQLAKNELFTQDKHLARKAAEMLAAFDLEKAYSKQQIFEMYANTIYFGNGCYGITQAAEGYFGKEPAQLTDAEAVFLAGLPNAPSLYASSPELALKRTQTVLKRMVKCRVLTQQQADAIAADAENLTV
;
A
#
# COMPACT_ATOMS: atom_id res chain seq x y z
N LEU A 1 -5.90 27.21 15.11
CA LEU A 1 -6.61 27.40 13.83
C LEU A 1 -5.72 27.99 12.74
N LEU A 2 -4.92 29.07 13.00
CA LEU A 2 -4.04 29.71 12.00
C LEU A 2 -2.94 28.76 11.46
N ALA A 3 -2.30 27.97 12.32
CA ALA A 3 -1.26 27.03 11.90
C ALA A 3 -1.80 25.91 10.99
N GLY A 4 -2.97 25.35 11.31
CA GLY A 4 -3.61 24.32 10.48
C GLY A 4 -3.99 24.82 9.08
N GLY A 5 -4.53 26.03 9.00
CA GLY A 5 -4.86 26.69 7.74
C GLY A 5 -3.63 26.94 6.85
N TRP A 6 -2.50 27.31 7.47
CA TRP A 6 -1.24 27.54 6.77
C TRP A 6 -0.64 26.22 6.20
N PHE A 7 -0.65 25.13 6.98
CA PHE A 7 -0.22 23.81 6.48
C PHE A 7 -1.10 23.29 5.35
N PHE A 8 -2.42 23.51 5.43
CA PHE A 8 -3.33 23.15 4.35
C PHE A 8 -3.08 23.97 3.08
N TYR A 9 -2.83 25.27 3.23
CA TYR A 9 -2.45 26.13 2.09
C TYR A 9 -1.16 25.66 1.43
N GLN A 10 -0.13 25.36 2.20
CA GLN A 10 1.13 24.81 1.68
C GLN A 10 0.93 23.45 1.00
N GLY A 11 0.14 22.56 1.59
CA GLY A 11 -0.20 21.28 0.99
C GLY A 11 -0.91 21.43 -0.36
N ARG A 12 -1.82 22.41 -0.46
CA ARG A 12 -2.48 22.73 -1.72
C ARG A 12 -1.52 23.23 -2.80
N GLN A 13 -0.54 24.07 -2.43
CA GLN A 13 0.48 24.55 -3.38
C GLN A 13 1.38 23.40 -3.83
N LEU A 14 1.81 22.55 -2.91
CA LEU A 14 2.60 21.36 -3.21
C LEU A 14 1.86 20.42 -4.17
N TYR A 15 0.59 20.13 -3.90
CA TYR A 15 -0.22 19.30 -4.78
C TYR A 15 -0.40 19.92 -6.17
N ARG A 16 -0.68 21.22 -6.26
CA ARG A 16 -0.83 21.91 -7.55
C ARG A 16 0.45 21.84 -8.39
N SER A 17 1.60 22.05 -7.76
CA SER A 17 2.90 21.93 -8.44
C SER A 17 3.13 20.51 -8.95
N ALA A 18 2.89 19.48 -8.12
CA ALA A 18 3.03 18.09 -8.51
C ALA A 18 2.07 17.71 -9.65
N ALA A 19 0.79 18.06 -9.53
CA ALA A 19 -0.23 17.78 -10.54
C ALA A 19 -0.01 18.52 -11.87
N SER A 20 0.69 19.67 -11.86
CA SER A 20 1.09 20.36 -13.09
C SER A 20 2.18 19.60 -13.85
N SER A 21 3.11 18.96 -13.13
CA SER A 21 4.21 18.19 -13.71
C SER A 21 3.80 16.77 -14.07
N TYR A 22 2.91 16.19 -13.28
CA TYR A 22 2.39 14.83 -13.46
C TYR A 22 0.88 14.80 -13.19
N PRO A 23 0.04 15.04 -14.23
CA PRO A 23 -1.40 15.14 -14.07
C PRO A 23 -2.02 13.81 -13.61
N VAL A 24 -2.90 13.87 -12.60
CA VAL A 24 -3.63 12.71 -12.10
C VAL A 24 -4.38 11.99 -13.25
N ALA A 25 -4.97 12.74 -14.17
CA ALA A 25 -5.75 12.18 -15.28
C ALA A 25 -4.95 11.28 -16.25
N SER A 26 -3.62 11.42 -16.32
CA SER A 26 -2.75 10.60 -17.17
C SER A 26 -1.97 9.53 -16.39
N MET A 27 -2.13 9.45 -15.08
CA MET A 27 -1.32 8.60 -14.20
C MET A 27 -1.48 7.12 -14.53
N TYR A 28 -2.71 6.66 -14.76
CA TYR A 28 -3.00 5.28 -15.08
C TYR A 28 -2.31 4.83 -16.37
N ASP A 29 -2.43 5.60 -17.45
CA ASP A 29 -1.80 5.27 -18.73
C ASP A 29 -0.28 5.33 -18.65
N THR A 30 0.26 6.31 -17.90
CA THR A 30 1.69 6.45 -17.67
C THR A 30 2.27 5.26 -16.91
N ILE A 31 1.59 4.78 -15.86
CA ILE A 31 2.03 3.62 -15.09
C ILE A 31 1.92 2.35 -15.95
N ARG A 32 0.84 2.19 -16.71
CA ARG A 32 0.67 1.04 -17.63
C ARG A 32 1.72 0.95 -18.72
N ALA A 33 2.24 2.07 -19.15
CA ALA A 33 3.31 2.12 -20.15
C ALA A 33 4.69 1.71 -19.61
N ARG A 34 4.84 1.47 -18.30
CA ARG A 34 6.08 0.96 -17.70
C ARG A 34 6.30 -0.50 -18.11
N GLY A 35 7.56 -0.90 -18.34
CA GLY A 35 7.92 -2.19 -18.94
C GLY A 35 7.51 -3.44 -18.16
N SER A 36 7.30 -3.34 -16.84
CA SER A 36 6.86 -4.45 -15.98
C SER A 36 5.53 -4.09 -15.36
N TYR A 37 4.44 -4.69 -15.86
CA TYR A 37 3.08 -4.34 -15.47
C TYR A 37 2.18 -5.56 -15.36
N THR A 38 1.38 -5.63 -14.28
CA THR A 38 0.37 -6.66 -14.06
C THR A 38 -1.01 -6.00 -13.93
N SER A 39 -1.97 -6.41 -14.76
CA SER A 39 -3.35 -5.92 -14.66
C SER A 39 -4.04 -6.43 -13.39
N TYR A 40 -5.08 -5.72 -12.92
CA TYR A 40 -5.83 -6.12 -11.73
C TYR A 40 -6.34 -7.56 -11.80
N ASP A 41 -6.86 -7.97 -12.94
CA ASP A 41 -7.42 -9.31 -13.15
C ASP A 41 -6.36 -10.43 -13.17
N ALA A 42 -5.08 -10.08 -13.37
CA ALA A 42 -3.96 -11.01 -13.31
C ALA A 42 -3.31 -11.10 -11.90
N LEU A 43 -3.75 -10.27 -10.96
CA LEU A 43 -3.28 -10.33 -9.57
C LEU A 43 -3.96 -11.49 -8.82
N PRO A 44 -3.23 -12.27 -8.01
CA PRO A 44 -3.84 -13.27 -7.13
C PRO A 44 -4.84 -12.60 -6.17
N GLN A 45 -6.03 -13.20 -6.03
CA GLN A 45 -7.04 -12.67 -5.12
C GLN A 45 -6.54 -12.66 -3.66
N THR A 46 -5.69 -13.62 -3.28
CA THR A 46 -5.04 -13.67 -1.97
C THR A 46 -4.14 -12.45 -1.74
N TYR A 47 -3.37 -12.00 -2.75
CA TYR A 47 -2.58 -10.78 -2.66
C TYR A 47 -3.46 -9.54 -2.46
N ILE A 48 -4.51 -9.40 -3.27
CA ILE A 48 -5.45 -8.27 -3.16
C ILE A 48 -6.06 -8.21 -1.76
N ASN A 49 -6.57 -9.32 -1.26
CA ASN A 49 -7.16 -9.43 0.06
C ASN A 49 -6.15 -9.12 1.18
N ALA A 50 -4.92 -9.65 1.07
CA ALA A 50 -3.87 -9.43 2.05
C ALA A 50 -3.49 -7.95 2.17
N VAL A 51 -3.31 -7.26 1.04
CA VAL A 51 -3.01 -5.82 1.02
C VAL A 51 -4.16 -5.01 1.61
N ILE A 52 -5.40 -5.24 1.17
CA ILE A 52 -6.58 -4.51 1.67
C ILE A 52 -6.76 -4.70 3.17
N CYS A 53 -6.73 -5.95 3.65
CA CYS A 53 -6.93 -6.24 5.08
C CYS A 53 -5.83 -5.66 5.96
N THR A 54 -4.62 -5.49 5.42
CA THR A 54 -3.46 -5.05 6.19
C THR A 54 -3.29 -3.55 6.19
N GLU A 55 -3.40 -2.94 5.01
CA GLU A 55 -3.08 -1.53 4.80
C GLU A 55 -4.33 -0.64 4.85
N ASP A 56 -5.49 -1.12 4.37
CA ASP A 56 -6.67 -0.27 4.20
C ASP A 56 -7.97 -1.10 4.19
N GLU A 57 -8.41 -1.54 5.35
CA GLU A 57 -9.59 -2.43 5.54
C GLU A 57 -10.87 -1.88 4.88
N HIS A 58 -10.99 -0.57 4.76
CA HIS A 58 -12.15 0.10 4.15
C HIS A 58 -11.90 0.61 2.72
N PHE A 59 -10.83 0.16 2.06
CA PHE A 59 -10.43 0.62 0.73
C PHE A 59 -11.59 0.66 -0.26
N MET A 60 -12.41 -0.37 -0.31
CA MET A 60 -13.51 -0.48 -1.28
C MET A 60 -14.66 0.51 -1.03
N THR A 61 -14.71 1.16 0.13
CA THR A 61 -15.86 1.98 0.54
C THR A 61 -15.58 3.45 0.76
N HIS A 62 -14.35 3.82 1.18
CA HIS A 62 -14.00 5.23 1.37
C HIS A 62 -13.73 5.94 0.03
N LYS A 63 -13.65 7.28 0.08
CA LYS A 63 -13.39 8.15 -1.07
C LYS A 63 -12.05 8.90 -0.94
N GLY A 64 -10.96 8.15 -0.80
CA GLY A 64 -9.58 8.67 -0.73
C GLY A 64 -9.00 8.76 0.66
N ILE A 65 -9.81 8.99 1.68
CA ILE A 65 -9.41 8.99 3.09
C ILE A 65 -10.36 8.12 3.92
N ASP A 66 -9.86 7.53 5.00
CA ASP A 66 -10.67 6.86 6.03
C ASP A 66 -10.61 7.66 7.34
N PRO A 67 -11.63 8.49 7.64
CA PRO A 67 -11.67 9.26 8.88
C PRO A 67 -11.66 8.37 10.14
N GLY A 68 -12.24 7.16 10.06
CA GLY A 68 -12.24 6.20 11.15
C GLY A 68 -10.84 5.65 11.42
N ALA A 69 -10.07 5.32 10.38
CA ALA A 69 -8.68 4.90 10.51
C ALA A 69 -7.81 6.03 11.09
N ILE A 70 -7.98 7.26 10.61
CA ILE A 70 -7.27 8.44 11.15
C ILE A 70 -7.57 8.61 12.63
N ALA A 71 -8.83 8.53 13.04
CA ALA A 71 -9.21 8.66 14.46
C ALA A 71 -8.62 7.53 15.31
N ARG A 72 -8.63 6.28 14.82
CA ARG A 72 -7.99 5.14 15.52
C ARG A 72 -6.48 5.32 15.66
N ALA A 73 -5.80 5.78 14.61
CA ALA A 73 -4.36 6.04 14.62
C ALA A 73 -4.01 7.14 15.65
N LEU A 74 -4.73 8.27 15.64
CA LEU A 74 -4.52 9.35 16.62
C LEU A 74 -4.71 8.89 18.08
N LEU A 75 -5.72 8.05 18.33
CA LEU A 75 -5.94 7.49 19.67
C LEU A 75 -4.83 6.51 20.09
N ALA A 76 -4.29 5.74 19.14
CA ALA A 76 -3.16 4.86 19.39
C ALA A 76 -1.88 5.65 19.68
N ASP A 77 -1.60 6.70 18.90
CA ASP A 77 -0.43 7.59 19.08
C ASP A 77 -0.45 8.30 20.43
N LEU A 78 -1.63 8.76 20.86
CA LEU A 78 -1.79 9.36 22.19
C LEU A 78 -1.51 8.37 23.35
N ARG A 79 -1.77 7.07 23.13
CA ARG A 79 -1.52 6.03 24.15
C ARG A 79 -0.07 5.54 24.16
N THR A 80 0.58 5.50 23.01
CA THR A 80 1.93 4.92 22.84
C THR A 80 3.03 5.96 22.79
N HIS A 81 2.69 7.26 22.70
CA HIS A 81 3.60 8.37 22.44
C HIS A 81 4.50 8.14 21.21
N SER A 82 4.01 7.36 20.24
CA SER A 82 4.68 7.10 18.98
C SER A 82 3.79 7.53 17.83
N LEU A 83 4.39 8.13 16.79
CA LEU A 83 3.67 8.45 15.56
C LEU A 83 3.54 7.16 14.75
N ALA A 84 2.47 6.38 15.00
CA ALA A 84 2.19 5.16 14.24
C ALA A 84 1.65 5.51 12.86
N GLU A 85 2.25 4.94 11.81
CA GLU A 85 1.87 5.20 10.39
C GLU A 85 0.59 4.45 9.94
N GLY A 86 -0.31 4.06 10.84
CA GLY A 86 -1.44 3.18 10.55
C GLY A 86 -2.71 3.81 10.00
N GLY A 87 -2.72 5.10 9.65
CA GLY A 87 -3.95 5.82 9.27
C GLY A 87 -4.05 6.27 7.80
N SER A 88 -3.08 5.92 6.94
CA SER A 88 -3.07 6.31 5.53
C SER A 88 -3.76 5.25 4.67
N THR A 89 -4.62 5.68 3.74
CA THR A 89 -5.26 4.79 2.77
C THR A 89 -4.30 4.36 1.65
N LEU A 90 -4.64 3.29 0.92
CA LEU A 90 -3.90 2.87 -0.30
C LEU A 90 -3.84 3.99 -1.34
N THR A 91 -4.93 4.74 -1.49
CA THR A 91 -4.99 5.89 -2.40
C THR A 91 -4.01 7.00 -1.99
N GLN A 92 -3.89 7.28 -0.69
CA GLN A 92 -2.89 8.23 -0.18
C GLN A 92 -1.45 7.71 -0.35
N GLN A 93 -1.23 6.40 -0.18
CA GLN A 93 0.09 5.79 -0.40
C GLN A 93 0.49 5.86 -1.87
N LEU A 94 -0.43 5.59 -2.80
CA LEU A 94 -0.22 5.77 -4.23
C LEU A 94 0.14 7.23 -4.55
N ALA A 95 -0.65 8.19 -4.06
CA ALA A 95 -0.39 9.62 -4.25
C ALA A 95 0.99 10.01 -3.71
N LYS A 96 1.35 9.54 -2.52
CA LYS A 96 2.67 9.77 -1.91
C LYS A 96 3.81 9.30 -2.81
N ASN A 97 3.72 8.08 -3.32
CA ASN A 97 4.79 7.44 -4.06
C ASN A 97 4.97 8.02 -5.46
N GLU A 98 3.88 8.43 -6.11
CA GLU A 98 3.91 8.90 -7.49
C GLU A 98 4.09 10.42 -7.63
N LEU A 99 3.60 11.21 -6.67
CA LEU A 99 3.53 12.66 -6.81
C LEU A 99 4.50 13.42 -5.90
N PHE A 100 5.02 12.79 -4.83
CA PHE A 100 5.77 13.53 -3.82
C PHE A 100 7.11 12.90 -3.50
N THR A 101 8.06 13.74 -3.09
CA THR A 101 9.35 13.31 -2.53
C THR A 101 9.19 12.80 -1.09
N GLN A 102 10.22 12.10 -0.59
CA GLN A 102 10.20 11.46 0.74
C GLN A 102 10.27 12.45 1.93
N ASP A 103 10.30 13.77 1.70
CA ASP A 103 10.35 14.77 2.76
C ASP A 103 9.13 14.71 3.67
N LYS A 104 9.36 14.50 4.96
CA LYS A 104 8.30 14.35 5.97
C LYS A 104 7.82 15.71 6.48
N HIS A 105 6.83 16.32 5.84
CA HIS A 105 6.19 17.56 6.30
C HIS A 105 4.68 17.40 6.42
N LEU A 106 4.05 18.07 7.40
CA LEU A 106 2.60 18.10 7.55
C LEU A 106 1.88 18.61 6.29
N ALA A 107 2.51 19.54 5.57
CA ALA A 107 2.01 20.04 4.29
C ALA A 107 1.90 18.93 3.23
N ARG A 108 2.85 17.97 3.20
CA ARG A 108 2.75 16.81 2.30
C ARG A 108 1.54 15.94 2.64
N LYS A 109 1.21 15.74 3.91
CA LYS A 109 0.01 14.95 4.28
C LYS A 109 -1.29 15.59 3.78
N ALA A 110 -1.38 16.91 3.82
CA ALA A 110 -2.50 17.62 3.23
C ALA A 110 -2.51 17.49 1.68
N ALA A 111 -1.34 17.52 1.04
CA ALA A 111 -1.20 17.31 -0.40
C ALA A 111 -1.62 15.87 -0.82
N GLU A 112 -1.20 14.86 -0.06
CA GLU A 112 -1.62 13.45 -0.27
C GLU A 112 -3.13 13.28 -0.19
N MET A 113 -3.80 13.93 0.77
CA MET A 113 -5.27 13.88 0.90
C MET A 113 -5.97 14.52 -0.32
N LEU A 114 -5.49 15.68 -0.79
CA LEU A 114 -6.04 16.34 -1.97
C LEU A 114 -5.86 15.48 -3.23
N ALA A 115 -4.66 14.94 -3.42
CA ALA A 115 -4.38 14.02 -4.52
C ALA A 115 -5.24 12.74 -4.45
N ALA A 116 -5.44 12.19 -3.26
CA ALA A 116 -6.27 11.01 -3.06
C ALA A 116 -7.74 11.27 -3.47
N PHE A 117 -8.30 12.44 -3.15
CA PHE A 117 -9.65 12.80 -3.60
C PHE A 117 -9.76 12.89 -5.13
N ASP A 118 -8.74 13.45 -5.80
CA ASP A 118 -8.77 13.56 -7.26
C ASP A 118 -8.51 12.21 -7.95
N LEU A 119 -7.68 11.33 -7.37
CA LEU A 119 -7.52 9.95 -7.82
C LEU A 119 -8.86 9.17 -7.75
N GLU A 120 -9.58 9.27 -6.64
CA GLU A 120 -10.87 8.58 -6.46
C GLU A 120 -12.00 9.13 -7.33
N LYS A 121 -11.87 10.36 -7.82
CA LYS A 121 -12.79 10.91 -8.82
C LYS A 121 -12.45 10.43 -10.23
N ALA A 122 -11.16 10.25 -10.52
CA ALA A 122 -10.68 9.91 -11.85
C ALA A 122 -10.72 8.42 -12.15
N TYR A 123 -10.56 7.57 -11.13
CA TYR A 123 -10.31 6.14 -11.28
C TYR A 123 -11.18 5.27 -10.39
N SER A 124 -11.48 4.05 -10.87
CA SER A 124 -12.14 3.02 -10.06
C SER A 124 -11.20 2.48 -8.98
N LYS A 125 -11.75 1.83 -7.97
CA LYS A 125 -10.98 1.15 -6.92
C LYS A 125 -10.01 0.12 -7.49
N GLN A 126 -10.42 -0.63 -8.50
CA GLN A 126 -9.58 -1.60 -9.17
C GLN A 126 -8.39 -0.92 -9.85
N GLN A 127 -8.62 0.19 -10.59
CA GLN A 127 -7.54 0.95 -11.23
C GLN A 127 -6.57 1.56 -10.21
N ILE A 128 -7.06 2.08 -9.08
CA ILE A 128 -6.22 2.61 -7.99
C ILE A 128 -5.37 1.49 -7.38
N PHE A 129 -5.98 0.33 -7.08
CA PHE A 129 -5.24 -0.83 -6.56
C PHE A 129 -4.20 -1.33 -7.57
N GLU A 130 -4.55 -1.40 -8.84
CA GLU A 130 -3.67 -1.80 -9.93
C GLU A 130 -2.46 -0.87 -10.03
N MET A 131 -2.67 0.45 -10.01
CA MET A 131 -1.58 1.43 -9.96
C MET A 131 -0.70 1.25 -8.72
N TYR A 132 -1.30 1.08 -7.55
CA TYR A 132 -0.58 0.83 -6.30
C TYR A 132 0.30 -0.41 -6.40
N ALA A 133 -0.25 -1.55 -6.81
CA ALA A 133 0.47 -2.82 -6.90
C ALA A 133 1.65 -2.76 -7.89
N ASN A 134 1.55 -1.93 -8.94
CA ASN A 134 2.60 -1.78 -9.95
C ASN A 134 3.65 -0.71 -9.62
N THR A 135 3.51 0.04 -8.52
CA THR A 135 4.42 1.17 -8.21
C THR A 135 5.06 1.09 -6.85
N ILE A 136 4.47 0.35 -5.91
CA ILE A 136 4.98 0.24 -4.54
C ILE A 136 6.35 -0.45 -4.50
N TYR A 137 7.20 -0.02 -3.58
CA TYR A 137 8.52 -0.61 -3.36
C TYR A 137 8.45 -1.82 -2.43
N PHE A 138 9.03 -2.95 -2.84
CA PHE A 138 9.06 -4.23 -2.13
C PHE A 138 10.42 -4.55 -1.49
N GLY A 139 11.41 -3.69 -1.60
CA GLY A 139 12.79 -4.00 -1.21
C GLY A 139 13.59 -4.61 -2.37
N ASN A 140 14.89 -4.83 -2.15
CA ASN A 140 15.82 -5.42 -3.13
C ASN A 140 15.80 -4.78 -4.53
N GLY A 141 15.46 -3.48 -4.62
CA GLY A 141 15.34 -2.78 -5.91
C GLY A 141 14.07 -3.07 -6.67
N CYS A 142 13.14 -3.88 -6.14
CA CYS A 142 11.89 -4.26 -6.81
C CYS A 142 10.81 -3.20 -6.62
N TYR A 143 10.37 -2.60 -7.71
CA TYR A 143 9.22 -1.69 -7.79
C TYR A 143 8.09 -2.35 -8.56
N GLY A 144 6.93 -2.48 -7.91
CA GLY A 144 5.77 -3.17 -8.43
C GLY A 144 5.82 -4.69 -8.25
N ILE A 145 4.62 -5.27 -8.28
CA ILE A 145 4.38 -6.69 -7.98
C ILE A 145 5.06 -7.62 -8.98
N THR A 146 5.17 -7.22 -10.26
CA THR A 146 5.83 -8.03 -11.29
C THR A 146 7.31 -8.23 -10.96
N GLN A 147 8.03 -7.15 -10.68
CA GLN A 147 9.44 -7.23 -10.30
C GLN A 147 9.63 -7.95 -8.95
N ALA A 148 8.70 -7.77 -8.02
CA ALA A 148 8.76 -8.45 -6.73
C ALA A 148 8.54 -9.96 -6.87
N ALA A 149 7.55 -10.40 -7.63
CA ALA A 149 7.29 -11.83 -7.87
C ALA A 149 8.48 -12.53 -8.55
N GLU A 150 9.04 -11.88 -9.57
CA GLU A 150 10.23 -12.36 -10.26
C GLU A 150 11.46 -12.35 -9.34
N GLY A 151 11.72 -11.23 -8.66
CA GLY A 151 12.94 -11.04 -7.86
C GLY A 151 13.00 -11.92 -6.61
N TYR A 152 11.88 -12.18 -5.95
CA TYR A 152 11.82 -13.01 -4.76
C TYR A 152 11.58 -14.49 -5.06
N PHE A 153 10.82 -14.81 -6.12
CA PHE A 153 10.34 -16.19 -6.35
C PHE A 153 10.59 -16.72 -7.77
N GLY A 154 11.09 -15.89 -8.69
CA GLY A 154 11.30 -16.29 -10.10
C GLY A 154 9.99 -16.62 -10.82
N LYS A 155 8.87 -15.93 -10.48
CA LYS A 155 7.53 -16.23 -10.96
C LYS A 155 6.82 -15.00 -11.49
N GLU A 156 5.88 -15.21 -12.39
CA GLU A 156 4.87 -14.20 -12.71
C GLU A 156 3.87 -14.05 -11.56
N PRO A 157 3.29 -12.84 -11.34
CA PRO A 157 2.35 -12.61 -10.24
C PRO A 157 1.18 -13.60 -10.19
N ALA A 158 0.62 -13.99 -11.33
CA ALA A 158 -0.47 -14.96 -11.41
C ALA A 158 -0.08 -16.40 -10.95
N GLN A 159 1.21 -16.71 -10.84
CA GLN A 159 1.74 -18.00 -10.44
C GLN A 159 2.13 -18.06 -8.95
N LEU A 160 2.02 -16.95 -8.24
CA LEU A 160 2.31 -16.90 -6.80
C LEU A 160 1.38 -17.83 -6.03
N THR A 161 1.95 -18.60 -5.11
CA THR A 161 1.17 -19.34 -4.11
C THR A 161 0.54 -18.38 -3.10
N ASP A 162 -0.42 -18.83 -2.32
CA ASP A 162 -1.03 -18.01 -1.27
C ASP A 162 0.02 -17.51 -0.25
N ALA A 163 0.99 -18.36 0.11
CA ALA A 163 2.07 -18.00 1.04
C ALA A 163 2.96 -16.89 0.46
N GLU A 164 3.37 -17.01 -0.81
CA GLU A 164 4.18 -16.01 -1.51
C GLU A 164 3.41 -14.68 -1.67
N ALA A 165 2.13 -14.76 -2.02
CA ALA A 165 1.26 -13.59 -2.16
C ALA A 165 1.10 -12.82 -0.85
N VAL A 166 0.87 -13.53 0.27
CA VAL A 166 0.76 -12.94 1.61
C VAL A 166 2.10 -12.37 2.07
N PHE A 167 3.21 -13.07 1.79
CA PHE A 167 4.56 -12.58 2.08
C PHE A 167 4.80 -11.24 1.38
N LEU A 168 4.62 -11.17 0.06
CA LEU A 168 4.80 -9.92 -0.70
C LEU A 168 3.90 -8.80 -0.20
N ALA A 169 2.64 -9.08 0.15
CA ALA A 169 1.72 -8.06 0.69
C ALA A 169 2.22 -7.45 2.01
N GLY A 170 3.06 -8.13 2.76
CA GLY A 170 3.65 -7.64 3.99
C GLY A 170 4.83 -6.68 3.81
N LEU A 171 5.60 -6.82 2.72
CA LEU A 171 6.88 -6.13 2.53
C LEU A 171 6.80 -4.59 2.46
N PRO A 172 5.80 -3.96 1.81
CA PRO A 172 5.77 -2.50 1.63
C PRO A 172 5.75 -1.68 2.92
N ASN A 173 5.42 -2.29 4.05
CA ASN A 173 5.44 -1.63 5.36
C ASN A 173 6.85 -1.17 5.80
N ALA A 174 7.86 -2.01 5.56
CA ALA A 174 9.27 -1.71 5.86
C ALA A 174 10.20 -2.45 4.88
N PRO A 175 10.16 -2.12 3.57
CA PRO A 175 10.72 -2.97 2.51
C PRO A 175 12.22 -3.21 2.66
N SER A 176 13.00 -2.21 3.02
CA SER A 176 14.45 -2.37 3.21
C SER A 176 14.80 -3.23 4.44
N LEU A 177 13.98 -3.14 5.49
CA LEU A 177 14.16 -3.97 6.70
C LEU A 177 13.86 -5.43 6.41
N TYR A 178 12.73 -5.71 5.75
CA TYR A 178 12.31 -7.08 5.46
C TYR A 178 13.19 -7.73 4.37
N ALA A 179 13.68 -6.95 3.41
CA ALA A 179 14.64 -7.45 2.43
C ALA A 179 15.98 -7.87 3.05
N SER A 180 16.38 -7.26 4.17
CA SER A 180 17.61 -7.61 4.89
C SER A 180 17.43 -8.62 6.01
N SER A 181 16.19 -8.97 6.37
CA SER A 181 15.87 -9.89 7.47
C SER A 181 14.67 -10.78 7.15
N PRO A 182 14.90 -11.95 6.55
CA PRO A 182 13.84 -12.92 6.25
C PRO A 182 12.99 -13.30 7.47
N GLU A 183 13.63 -13.41 8.66
CA GLU A 183 12.91 -13.71 9.90
C GLU A 183 11.85 -12.64 10.23
N LEU A 184 12.20 -11.36 10.08
CA LEU A 184 11.24 -10.25 10.31
C LEU A 184 10.16 -10.22 9.23
N ALA A 185 10.49 -10.54 7.98
CA ALA A 185 9.53 -10.67 6.90
C ALA A 185 8.51 -11.79 7.18
N LEU A 186 8.94 -12.95 7.68
CA LEU A 186 8.05 -14.05 8.09
C LEU A 186 7.16 -13.65 9.29
N LYS A 187 7.70 -12.95 10.28
CA LYS A 187 6.88 -12.39 11.37
C LYS A 187 5.82 -11.40 10.84
N ARG A 188 6.18 -10.62 9.83
CA ARG A 188 5.24 -9.72 9.17
C ARG A 188 4.15 -10.50 8.44
N THR A 189 4.49 -11.60 7.73
CA THR A 189 3.53 -12.50 7.09
C THR A 189 2.49 -13.03 8.07
N GLN A 190 2.90 -13.46 9.26
CA GLN A 190 1.98 -13.87 10.32
C GLN A 190 1.04 -12.73 10.76
N THR A 191 1.53 -11.50 10.77
CA THR A 191 0.70 -10.31 11.08
C THR A 191 -0.33 -10.07 9.99
N VAL A 192 0.05 -10.20 8.72
CA VAL A 192 -0.88 -10.10 7.58
C VAL A 192 -1.97 -11.16 7.68
N LEU A 193 -1.62 -12.43 7.93
CA LEU A 193 -2.58 -13.53 8.09
C LEU A 193 -3.59 -13.26 9.22
N LYS A 194 -3.12 -12.77 10.37
CA LYS A 194 -4.02 -12.36 11.48
C LYS A 194 -5.00 -11.26 11.06
N ARG A 195 -4.56 -10.31 10.22
CA ARG A 195 -5.44 -9.28 9.66
C ARG A 195 -6.46 -9.87 8.70
N MET A 196 -6.07 -10.80 7.83
CA MET A 196 -6.97 -11.48 6.90
C MET A 196 -8.05 -12.29 7.62
N VAL A 197 -7.71 -12.98 8.73
CA VAL A 197 -8.69 -13.67 9.58
C VAL A 197 -9.64 -12.66 10.24
N LYS A 198 -9.13 -11.54 10.76
CA LYS A 198 -9.95 -10.48 11.33
C LYS A 198 -10.92 -9.88 10.31
N CYS A 199 -10.49 -9.69 9.07
CA CYS A 199 -11.33 -9.25 7.95
C CYS A 199 -12.30 -10.34 7.45
N ARG A 200 -12.22 -11.56 7.98
CA ARG A 200 -13.06 -12.71 7.58
C ARG A 200 -12.89 -13.15 6.12
N VAL A 201 -11.75 -12.86 5.53
CA VAL A 201 -11.37 -13.35 4.19
C VAL A 201 -10.67 -14.71 4.24
N LEU A 202 -10.16 -15.09 5.41
CA LEU A 202 -9.65 -16.43 5.72
C LEU A 202 -10.25 -16.96 7.03
N THR A 203 -10.44 -18.26 7.11
CA THR A 203 -10.61 -18.96 8.38
C THR A 203 -9.26 -19.09 9.10
N GLN A 204 -9.28 -19.37 10.42
CA GLN A 204 -8.03 -19.62 11.15
C GLN A 204 -7.27 -20.83 10.57
N GLN A 205 -7.97 -21.90 10.21
CA GLN A 205 -7.35 -23.09 9.62
C GLN A 205 -6.64 -22.79 8.29
N GLN A 206 -7.23 -21.96 7.42
CA GLN A 206 -6.58 -21.53 6.17
C GLN A 206 -5.34 -20.68 6.46
N ALA A 207 -5.43 -19.75 7.41
CA ALA A 207 -4.29 -18.91 7.80
C ALA A 207 -3.13 -19.76 8.39
N ASP A 208 -3.44 -20.77 9.20
CA ASP A 208 -2.44 -21.67 9.78
C ASP A 208 -1.74 -22.52 8.69
N ALA A 209 -2.50 -22.98 7.68
CA ALA A 209 -1.93 -23.71 6.54
C ALA A 209 -0.99 -22.81 5.71
N ILE A 210 -1.42 -21.58 5.38
CA ILE A 210 -0.58 -20.61 4.65
C ILE A 210 0.67 -20.24 5.48
N ALA A 211 0.55 -20.12 6.80
CA ALA A 211 1.68 -19.84 7.69
C ALA A 211 2.73 -20.96 7.65
N ALA A 212 2.29 -22.22 7.68
CA ALA A 212 3.19 -23.38 7.57
C ALA A 212 3.90 -23.42 6.21
N ASP A 213 3.20 -23.11 5.12
CA ASP A 213 3.82 -23.01 3.79
C ASP A 213 4.82 -21.84 3.73
N ALA A 214 4.52 -20.71 4.40
CA ALA A 214 5.40 -19.54 4.42
C ALA A 214 6.73 -19.80 5.15
N GLU A 215 6.78 -20.68 6.15
CA GLU A 215 8.01 -21.07 6.84
C GLU A 215 9.02 -21.79 5.93
N ASN A 216 8.54 -22.35 4.81
CA ASN A 216 9.36 -23.04 3.81
C ASN A 216 9.77 -22.14 2.64
N LEU A 217 9.42 -20.86 2.64
CA LEU A 217 9.81 -19.93 1.58
C LEU A 217 11.34 -19.72 1.62
N THR A 218 11.94 -19.86 0.45
CA THR A 218 13.35 -19.49 0.22
C THR A 218 13.38 -18.07 -0.35
N VAL A 219 13.76 -17.10 0.46
CA VAL A 219 13.77 -15.67 0.12
C VAL A 219 15.08 -15.00 0.51
#